data_ec9ae6579316ab80ca8e7e52daec9354
#
_entry.id   ec9ae6579316ab80ca8e7e52daec9354
#
_cell.length_a   1.000
_cell.length_b   1.000
_cell.length_c   1.000
_cell.angle_alpha   90.00
_cell.angle_beta   90.00
_cell.angle_gamma   90.00
#
_symmetry.space_group_name_H-M   'P 1'
#
loop_
_entity.id
_entity.type
_entity.pdbx_description
1 polymer ?
#
loop_
_entity_poly.entity_id
_entity_poly.type
_entity_poly.pdbx_seq_one_letter_code
_entity_poly.pdbx_strand_id
1 'polypeptide(L)'
;MLPDSGRFVVGETVRFGYFSQEGMQFDEQMKVIDVVRRIAEHIDLGGGKHLTAMQLLQHFMFSPQAQQSYVYKLSGGEKRRLYLCTVLMQNPNFLVLDEPTNDLDIITLQVLEEYLRNFKGCVIVVSHDRYFMDKVVDHLLVFRGEGNIKDFPGNYTQFREAEDRAEKEKEKEVKTTSQATVSAAPAKAKPNFSEQKRRLSYKERMEYERLEKDIEALEAEKKQIEEALSSGTLSVADITTMSKRLPVLTDELDEKSLRWLELDEVANG
;
A
#
# COMPACT_ATOMS: atom_id res chain seq x y z
N MET A 1 -22.58 -8.02 -2.51
CA MET A 1 -22.80 -7.84 -3.96
C MET A 1 -23.13 -9.19 -4.57
N LEU A 2 -24.08 -9.25 -5.47
CA LEU A 2 -24.34 -10.46 -6.27
C LEU A 2 -23.54 -10.32 -7.56
N PRO A 3 -23.03 -11.43 -8.15
CA PRO A 3 -22.35 -11.38 -9.43
C PRO A 3 -23.34 -10.99 -10.54
N ASP A 4 -22.86 -10.23 -11.54
CA ASP A 4 -23.68 -9.83 -12.70
C ASP A 4 -24.09 -11.06 -13.55
N SER A 5 -23.25 -12.09 -13.55
CA SER A 5 -23.51 -13.37 -14.19
C SER A 5 -22.74 -14.49 -13.49
N GLY A 6 -23.18 -15.74 -13.69
CA GLY A 6 -22.56 -16.90 -13.06
C GLY A 6 -23.16 -17.26 -11.69
N ARG A 7 -22.49 -18.17 -10.98
CA ARG A 7 -22.89 -18.60 -9.64
C ARG A 7 -21.70 -18.70 -8.71
N PHE A 8 -21.94 -18.39 -7.46
CA PHE A 8 -21.00 -18.61 -6.37
C PHE A 8 -21.28 -19.97 -5.72
N VAL A 9 -20.26 -20.79 -5.58
CA VAL A 9 -20.34 -22.06 -4.84
C VAL A 9 -19.28 -22.04 -3.76
N VAL A 10 -19.71 -22.07 -2.51
CA VAL A 10 -18.81 -22.09 -1.34
C VAL A 10 -18.83 -23.50 -0.76
N GLY A 11 -17.65 -24.10 -0.55
CA GLY A 11 -17.52 -25.39 0.10
C GLY A 11 -17.93 -25.34 1.57
N GLU A 12 -18.49 -26.42 2.10
CA GLU A 12 -18.99 -26.50 3.49
C GLU A 12 -17.92 -26.25 4.55
N THR A 13 -16.65 -26.54 4.23
CA THR A 13 -15.52 -26.37 5.15
C THR A 13 -14.90 -24.98 5.11
N VAL A 14 -15.33 -24.11 4.17
CA VAL A 14 -14.76 -22.77 4.02
C VAL A 14 -15.29 -21.86 5.12
N ARG A 15 -14.36 -21.28 5.86
CA ARG A 15 -14.61 -20.25 6.88
C ARG A 15 -13.97 -18.97 6.43
N PHE A 16 -14.79 -17.98 6.07
CA PHE A 16 -14.34 -16.68 5.64
C PHE A 16 -13.99 -15.80 6.84
N GLY A 17 -12.82 -15.11 6.75
CA GLY A 17 -12.51 -13.93 7.50
C GLY A 17 -12.44 -12.75 6.54
N TYR A 18 -13.18 -11.69 6.81
CA TYR A 18 -13.16 -10.49 5.99
C TYR A 18 -12.81 -9.26 6.83
N PHE A 19 -11.72 -8.64 6.49
CA PHE A 19 -11.27 -7.38 7.08
C PHE A 19 -11.51 -6.27 6.08
N SER A 20 -12.58 -5.50 6.27
CA SER A 20 -13.01 -4.44 5.35
C SER A 20 -12.40 -3.09 5.73
N GLN A 21 -12.32 -2.19 4.73
CA GLN A 21 -11.90 -0.81 4.94
C GLN A 21 -12.86 -0.04 5.85
N GLU A 22 -14.17 -0.31 5.79
CA GLU A 22 -15.19 0.37 6.59
C GLU A 22 -15.06 0.10 8.11
N GLY A 23 -14.38 -0.98 8.49
CA GLY A 23 -14.21 -1.37 9.87
C GLY A 23 -15.44 -2.08 10.45
N MET A 24 -15.49 -2.18 11.77
CA MET A 24 -16.56 -2.80 12.53
C MET A 24 -17.06 -1.86 13.62
N GLN A 25 -18.37 -1.82 13.81
CA GLN A 25 -18.95 -1.14 14.97
C GLN A 25 -18.87 -2.07 16.20
N PHE A 26 -18.26 -1.56 17.24
CA PHE A 26 -18.14 -2.27 18.51
C PHE A 26 -19.17 -1.76 19.51
N ASP A 27 -19.56 -2.63 20.43
CA ASP A 27 -20.20 -2.20 21.68
C ASP A 27 -19.14 -1.50 22.54
N GLU A 28 -19.23 -0.18 22.62
CA GLU A 28 -18.24 0.66 23.30
C GLU A 28 -18.19 0.41 24.82
N GLN A 29 -19.24 -0.17 25.40
CA GLN A 29 -19.31 -0.51 26.82
C GLN A 29 -18.68 -1.87 27.16
N MET A 30 -18.23 -2.61 26.16
CA MET A 30 -17.51 -3.86 26.39
C MET A 30 -16.03 -3.63 26.67
N LYS A 31 -15.40 -4.54 27.39
CA LYS A 31 -13.94 -4.59 27.50
C LYS A 31 -13.34 -5.20 26.23
N VAL A 32 -12.13 -4.77 25.89
CA VAL A 32 -11.38 -5.27 24.74
C VAL A 32 -11.28 -6.78 24.71
N ILE A 33 -10.94 -7.41 25.84
CA ILE A 33 -10.83 -8.88 25.94
C ILE A 33 -12.17 -9.58 25.72
N ASP A 34 -13.27 -8.98 26.20
CA ASP A 34 -14.59 -9.60 26.10
C ASP A 34 -15.13 -9.56 24.67
N VAL A 35 -14.76 -8.53 23.88
CA VAL A 35 -15.08 -8.46 22.44
C VAL A 35 -14.52 -9.70 21.72
N VAL A 36 -13.25 -10.02 21.98
CA VAL A 36 -12.58 -11.14 21.30
C VAL A 36 -13.06 -12.49 21.84
N ARG A 37 -13.23 -12.63 23.16
CA ARG A 37 -13.74 -13.85 23.79
C ARG A 37 -15.16 -14.23 23.37
N ARG A 38 -15.97 -13.24 23.00
CA ARG A 38 -17.32 -13.48 22.47
C ARG A 38 -17.31 -14.29 21.18
N ILE A 39 -16.21 -14.24 20.43
CA ILE A 39 -16.03 -14.97 19.17
C ILE A 39 -15.54 -16.38 19.48
N ALA A 40 -14.44 -16.48 20.21
CA ALA A 40 -13.87 -17.73 20.70
C ALA A 40 -12.94 -17.48 21.90
N GLU A 41 -12.76 -18.46 22.77
CA GLU A 41 -11.78 -18.38 23.85
C GLU A 41 -10.36 -18.68 23.37
N HIS A 42 -10.22 -19.51 22.35
CA HIS A 42 -8.95 -19.88 21.72
C HIS A 42 -9.12 -20.25 20.25
N ILE A 43 -8.03 -20.13 19.49
CA ILE A 43 -7.89 -20.61 18.13
C ILE A 43 -7.04 -21.87 18.16
N ASP A 44 -7.46 -22.91 17.45
CA ASP A 44 -6.65 -24.09 17.22
C ASP A 44 -5.72 -23.87 16.03
N LEU A 45 -4.41 -23.86 16.31
CA LEU A 45 -3.37 -23.72 15.28
C LEU A 45 -2.94 -25.06 14.68
N GLY A 46 -3.59 -26.15 15.08
CA GLY A 46 -3.22 -27.51 14.72
C GLY A 46 -2.05 -28.07 15.56
N GLY A 47 -1.92 -29.40 15.57
CA GLY A 47 -0.85 -30.08 16.32
C GLY A 47 -0.94 -29.89 17.83
N GLY A 48 -2.15 -29.62 18.38
CA GLY A 48 -2.37 -29.40 19.81
C GLY A 48 -1.93 -28.03 20.33
N LYS A 49 -1.58 -27.11 19.43
CA LYS A 49 -1.26 -25.73 19.80
C LYS A 49 -2.50 -24.86 19.73
N HIS A 50 -2.78 -24.18 20.82
CA HIS A 50 -3.90 -23.25 20.93
C HIS A 50 -3.38 -21.83 21.21
N LEU A 51 -4.00 -20.83 20.57
CA LEU A 51 -3.75 -19.42 20.82
C LEU A 51 -4.99 -18.83 21.51
N THR A 52 -4.84 -18.41 22.76
CA THR A 52 -5.95 -17.83 23.52
C THR A 52 -6.24 -16.39 23.06
N ALA A 53 -7.46 -15.90 23.29
CA ALA A 53 -7.85 -14.53 23.02
C ALA A 53 -6.89 -13.51 23.66
N MET A 54 -6.44 -13.78 24.88
CA MET A 54 -5.48 -12.94 25.60
C MET A 54 -4.11 -12.90 24.90
N GLN A 55 -3.61 -14.05 24.46
CA GLN A 55 -2.33 -14.16 23.76
C GLN A 55 -2.41 -13.49 22.38
N LEU A 56 -3.51 -13.69 21.63
CA LEU A 56 -3.72 -13.01 20.35
C LEU A 56 -3.69 -11.50 20.52
N LEU A 57 -4.45 -10.95 21.46
CA LEU A 57 -4.44 -9.52 21.76
C LEU A 57 -3.06 -9.02 22.17
N GLN A 58 -2.30 -9.81 22.93
CA GLN A 58 -0.94 -9.45 23.34
C GLN A 58 0.01 -9.42 22.13
N HIS A 59 -0.10 -10.36 21.19
CA HIS A 59 0.63 -10.33 19.92
C HIS A 59 0.34 -9.05 19.13
N PHE A 60 -0.93 -8.61 19.11
CA PHE A 60 -1.35 -7.37 18.49
C PHE A 60 -1.23 -6.15 19.40
N MET A 61 -0.25 -6.14 20.31
CA MET A 61 0.19 -5.00 21.12
C MET A 61 -0.85 -4.48 22.12
N PHE A 62 -1.85 -5.27 22.50
CA PHE A 62 -2.71 -4.95 23.63
C PHE A 62 -2.08 -5.45 24.92
N SER A 63 -1.56 -4.56 25.75
CA SER A 63 -1.05 -4.91 27.07
C SER A 63 -2.17 -5.53 27.96
N PRO A 64 -1.84 -6.32 28.98
CA PRO A 64 -2.86 -6.89 29.88
C PRO A 64 -3.80 -5.82 30.49
N GLN A 65 -3.29 -4.62 30.74
CA GLN A 65 -4.10 -3.49 31.22
C GLN A 65 -5.03 -2.94 30.13
N ALA A 66 -4.53 -2.78 28.88
CA ALA A 66 -5.34 -2.35 27.75
C ALA A 66 -6.45 -3.35 27.43
N GLN A 67 -6.20 -4.66 27.56
CA GLN A 67 -7.22 -5.70 27.38
C GLN A 67 -8.39 -5.58 28.36
N GLN A 68 -8.17 -5.07 29.56
CA GLN A 68 -9.21 -4.84 30.58
C GLN A 68 -9.90 -3.48 30.44
N SER A 69 -9.42 -2.60 29.55
CA SER A 69 -10.05 -1.31 29.31
C SER A 69 -11.30 -1.44 28.43
N TYR A 70 -12.15 -0.45 28.47
CA TYR A 70 -13.35 -0.39 27.62
C TYR A 70 -13.02 0.09 26.22
N VAL A 71 -13.78 -0.39 25.22
CA VAL A 71 -13.58 -0.08 23.80
C VAL A 71 -13.71 1.43 23.51
N TYR A 72 -14.57 2.16 24.21
CA TYR A 72 -14.71 3.62 24.02
C TYR A 72 -13.42 4.40 24.35
N LYS A 73 -12.49 3.80 25.10
CA LYS A 73 -11.19 4.43 25.43
C LYS A 73 -10.13 4.22 24.38
N LEU A 74 -10.38 3.36 23.42
CA LEU A 74 -9.43 3.06 22.36
C LEU A 74 -9.37 4.17 21.32
N SER A 75 -8.17 4.47 20.85
CA SER A 75 -7.92 5.28 19.66
C SER A 75 -8.44 4.58 18.39
N GLY A 76 -8.55 5.31 17.28
CA GLY A 76 -8.96 4.76 15.98
C GLY A 76 -8.09 3.58 15.53
N GLY A 77 -6.76 3.73 15.60
CA GLY A 77 -5.82 2.67 15.26
C GLY A 77 -5.92 1.44 16.17
N GLU A 78 -6.17 1.64 17.48
CA GLU A 78 -6.43 0.52 18.39
C GLU A 78 -7.76 -0.18 18.11
N LYS A 79 -8.80 0.55 17.75
CA LYS A 79 -10.08 -0.04 17.30
C LYS A 79 -9.86 -0.84 16.01
N ARG A 80 -9.02 -0.37 15.09
CA ARG A 80 -8.67 -1.06 13.86
C ARG A 80 -7.91 -2.36 14.13
N ARG A 81 -6.92 -2.34 15.04
CA ARG A 81 -6.22 -3.54 15.52
C ARG A 81 -7.16 -4.53 16.21
N LEU A 82 -8.08 -4.04 17.05
CA LEU A 82 -9.08 -4.88 17.68
C LEU A 82 -9.98 -5.57 16.66
N TYR A 83 -10.40 -4.84 15.62
CA TYR A 83 -11.17 -5.41 14.51
C TYR A 83 -10.40 -6.55 13.82
N LEU A 84 -9.13 -6.34 13.53
CA LEU A 84 -8.28 -7.40 12.96
C LEU A 84 -8.23 -8.62 13.88
N CYS A 85 -8.03 -8.44 15.19
CA CYS A 85 -8.06 -9.54 16.14
C CYS A 85 -9.40 -10.29 16.13
N THR A 86 -10.53 -9.59 15.97
CA THR A 86 -11.86 -10.25 15.90
C THR A 86 -12.01 -11.10 14.64
N VAL A 87 -11.49 -10.64 13.50
CA VAL A 87 -11.50 -11.40 12.24
C VAL A 87 -10.63 -12.67 12.37
N LEU A 88 -9.42 -12.53 12.89
CA LEU A 88 -8.51 -13.67 13.06
C LEU A 88 -9.00 -14.67 14.09
N MET A 89 -9.69 -14.21 15.14
CA MET A 89 -10.25 -15.08 16.18
C MET A 89 -11.36 -16.01 15.69
N GLN A 90 -12.01 -15.69 14.57
CA GLN A 90 -12.97 -16.58 13.91
C GLN A 90 -12.29 -17.84 13.34
N ASN A 91 -10.97 -17.93 13.40
CA ASN A 91 -10.16 -19.01 12.84
C ASN A 91 -10.52 -19.30 11.37
N PRO A 92 -10.45 -18.28 10.48
CA PRO A 92 -10.75 -18.47 9.07
C PRO A 92 -9.74 -19.39 8.41
N ASN A 93 -10.14 -20.05 7.31
CA ASN A 93 -9.23 -20.71 6.38
C ASN A 93 -9.25 -20.07 4.99
N PHE A 94 -10.06 -19.03 4.83
CA PHE A 94 -10.09 -18.15 3.68
C PHE A 94 -10.18 -16.71 4.19
N LEU A 95 -9.09 -15.95 4.05
CA LEU A 95 -8.95 -14.61 4.60
C LEU A 95 -8.92 -13.59 3.48
N VAL A 96 -9.77 -12.58 3.56
CA VAL A 96 -9.79 -11.43 2.65
C VAL A 96 -9.42 -10.18 3.45
N LEU A 97 -8.36 -9.51 3.04
CA LEU A 97 -7.86 -8.29 3.66
C LEU A 97 -7.96 -7.13 2.67
N ASP A 98 -8.81 -6.17 2.98
CA ASP A 98 -9.03 -4.98 2.16
C ASP A 98 -8.36 -3.78 2.81
N GLU A 99 -7.27 -3.30 2.19
CA GLU A 99 -6.37 -2.24 2.66
C GLU A 99 -5.97 -2.40 4.15
N PRO A 100 -5.37 -3.55 4.52
CA PRO A 100 -5.03 -3.81 5.92
C PRO A 100 -3.90 -2.92 6.44
N THR A 101 -3.15 -2.29 5.55
CA THR A 101 -2.03 -1.39 5.89
C THR A 101 -2.49 -0.01 6.32
N ASN A 102 -3.71 0.39 5.96
CA ASN A 102 -4.27 1.65 6.39
C ASN A 102 -4.57 1.63 7.89
N ASP A 103 -4.20 2.69 8.59
CA ASP A 103 -4.46 2.89 10.03
C ASP A 103 -3.78 1.89 10.99
N LEU A 104 -2.87 1.04 10.51
CA LEU A 104 -2.05 0.17 11.34
C LEU A 104 -0.61 0.73 11.46
N ASP A 105 -0.07 0.70 12.67
CA ASP A 105 1.33 1.05 12.89
C ASP A 105 2.28 -0.04 12.37
N ILE A 106 3.54 0.33 12.12
CA ILE A 106 4.58 -0.54 11.54
C ILE A 106 4.76 -1.84 12.33
N ILE A 107 4.66 -1.77 13.66
CA ILE A 107 4.86 -2.94 14.53
C ILE A 107 3.68 -3.90 14.36
N THR A 108 2.45 -3.39 14.32
CA THR A 108 1.25 -4.19 14.07
C THR A 108 1.29 -4.84 12.67
N LEU A 109 1.79 -4.12 11.66
CA LEU A 109 1.98 -4.68 10.32
C LEU A 109 2.98 -5.85 10.32
N GLN A 110 4.10 -5.73 11.05
CA GLN A 110 5.07 -6.83 11.18
C GLN A 110 4.44 -8.08 11.84
N VAL A 111 3.60 -7.89 12.87
CA VAL A 111 2.88 -8.99 13.51
C VAL A 111 1.89 -9.63 12.54
N LEU A 112 1.17 -8.82 11.74
CA LEU A 112 0.26 -9.33 10.71
C LEU A 112 1.03 -10.10 9.63
N GLU A 113 2.16 -9.58 9.13
CA GLU A 113 3.04 -10.27 8.18
C GLU A 113 3.48 -11.64 8.70
N GLU A 114 3.93 -11.72 9.96
CA GLU A 114 4.33 -12.97 10.58
C GLU A 114 3.17 -13.95 10.71
N TYR A 115 1.99 -13.47 11.10
CA TYR A 115 0.78 -14.29 11.15
C TYR A 115 0.43 -14.85 9.77
N LEU A 116 0.44 -14.02 8.73
CA LEU A 116 0.09 -14.41 7.36
C LEU A 116 1.08 -15.41 6.75
N ARG A 117 2.39 -15.29 7.05
CA ARG A 117 3.40 -16.28 6.63
C ARG A 117 3.14 -17.68 7.18
N ASN A 118 2.57 -17.76 8.38
CA ASN A 118 2.25 -19.03 9.04
C ASN A 118 0.81 -19.49 8.78
N PHE A 119 0.03 -18.70 8.06
CA PHE A 119 -1.37 -18.97 7.77
C PHE A 119 -1.49 -20.11 6.77
N LYS A 120 -2.26 -21.16 7.12
CA LYS A 120 -2.41 -22.37 6.31
C LYS A 120 -3.62 -22.35 5.37
N GLY A 121 -4.24 -21.20 5.21
CA GLY A 121 -5.41 -21.02 4.35
C GLY A 121 -5.09 -20.22 3.09
N CYS A 122 -6.13 -19.88 2.35
CA CYS A 122 -6.06 -18.95 1.24
C CYS A 122 -6.15 -17.51 1.76
N VAL A 123 -5.29 -16.63 1.25
CA VAL A 123 -5.31 -15.20 1.57
C VAL A 123 -5.49 -14.41 0.29
N ILE A 124 -6.45 -13.50 0.29
CA ILE A 124 -6.60 -12.46 -0.74
C ILE A 124 -6.32 -11.12 -0.07
N VAL A 125 -5.39 -10.36 -0.64
CA VAL A 125 -5.02 -9.03 -0.15
C VAL A 125 -5.28 -8.01 -1.24
N VAL A 126 -5.97 -6.95 -0.89
CA VAL A 126 -6.04 -5.70 -1.67
C VAL A 126 -5.23 -4.68 -0.90
N SER A 127 -4.16 -4.16 -1.49
CA SER A 127 -3.30 -3.16 -0.85
C SER A 127 -2.55 -2.33 -1.88
N HIS A 128 -2.24 -1.09 -1.51
CA HIS A 128 -1.33 -0.20 -2.23
C HIS A 128 0.10 -0.27 -1.68
N ASP A 129 0.32 -0.94 -0.57
CA ASP A 129 1.65 -1.09 0.05
C ASP A 129 2.45 -2.20 -0.63
N ARG A 130 3.46 -1.78 -1.41
CA ARG A 130 4.34 -2.67 -2.18
C ARG A 130 5.16 -3.58 -1.28
N TYR A 131 5.68 -3.04 -0.17
CA TYR A 131 6.52 -3.81 0.77
C TYR A 131 5.71 -4.91 1.47
N PHE A 132 4.48 -4.59 1.85
CA PHE A 132 3.57 -5.56 2.43
C PHE A 132 3.22 -6.65 1.43
N MET A 133 2.86 -6.28 0.19
CA MET A 133 2.56 -7.25 -0.87
C MET A 133 3.74 -8.17 -1.16
N ASP A 134 4.96 -7.64 -1.30
CA ASP A 134 6.16 -8.44 -1.61
C ASP A 134 6.49 -9.48 -0.53
N LYS A 135 6.08 -9.23 0.71
CA LYS A 135 6.32 -10.15 1.83
C LYS A 135 5.24 -11.22 2.01
N VAL A 136 4.02 -10.93 1.57
CA VAL A 136 2.83 -11.72 1.91
C VAL A 136 2.27 -12.47 0.71
N VAL A 137 2.38 -11.90 -0.51
CA VAL A 137 1.76 -12.50 -1.69
C VAL A 137 2.80 -13.16 -2.60
N ASP A 138 2.40 -14.28 -3.19
CA ASP A 138 3.15 -15.06 -4.19
C ASP A 138 2.44 -15.07 -5.56
N HIS A 139 1.31 -14.40 -5.67
CA HIS A 139 0.45 -14.37 -6.85
C HIS A 139 -0.30 -13.04 -6.96
N LEU A 140 -0.38 -12.46 -8.16
CA LEU A 140 -1.03 -11.19 -8.40
C LEU A 140 -2.16 -11.31 -9.43
N LEU A 141 -3.30 -10.73 -9.11
CA LEU A 141 -4.38 -10.48 -10.06
C LEU A 141 -4.37 -8.99 -10.43
N VAL A 142 -3.90 -8.69 -11.62
CA VAL A 142 -3.72 -7.31 -12.12
C VAL A 142 -4.92 -6.89 -12.95
N PHE A 143 -5.70 -5.94 -12.45
CA PHE A 143 -6.88 -5.39 -13.11
C PHE A 143 -6.44 -4.28 -14.07
N ARG A 144 -6.62 -4.47 -15.38
CA ARG A 144 -6.25 -3.51 -16.42
C ARG A 144 -7.42 -2.72 -17.00
N GLY A 145 -8.59 -2.83 -16.37
CA GLY A 145 -9.84 -2.22 -16.87
C GLY A 145 -10.55 -3.10 -17.90
N GLU A 146 -11.77 -2.71 -18.28
CA GLU A 146 -12.61 -3.37 -19.29
C GLU A 146 -12.77 -4.89 -19.11
N GLY A 147 -12.71 -5.39 -17.86
CA GLY A 147 -12.80 -6.81 -17.56
C GLY A 147 -11.52 -7.62 -17.84
N ASN A 148 -10.43 -6.96 -18.25
CA ASN A 148 -9.16 -7.63 -18.49
C ASN A 148 -8.41 -7.79 -17.16
N ILE A 149 -8.28 -9.04 -16.72
CA ILE A 149 -7.55 -9.42 -15.51
C ILE A 149 -6.35 -10.28 -15.93
N LYS A 150 -5.15 -9.79 -15.65
CA LYS A 150 -3.92 -10.55 -15.88
C LYS A 150 -3.55 -11.29 -14.61
N ASP A 151 -3.42 -12.58 -14.73
CA ASP A 151 -2.87 -13.45 -13.69
C ASP A 151 -1.34 -13.50 -13.82
N PHE A 152 -0.64 -13.23 -12.71
CA PHE A 152 0.83 -13.23 -12.66
C PHE A 152 1.33 -14.03 -11.45
N PRO A 153 2.01 -15.16 -11.68
CA PRO A 153 2.65 -15.92 -10.62
C PRO A 153 3.93 -15.22 -10.18
N GLY A 154 3.92 -14.64 -8.99
CA GLY A 154 5.03 -13.91 -8.42
C GLY A 154 4.57 -12.75 -7.53
N ASN A 155 5.53 -12.11 -6.88
CA ASN A 155 5.28 -10.93 -6.05
C ASN A 155 5.25 -9.64 -6.88
N TYR A 156 4.98 -8.51 -6.22
CA TYR A 156 4.83 -7.22 -6.89
C TYR A 156 6.12 -6.77 -7.59
N THR A 157 7.28 -6.93 -6.96
CA THR A 157 8.58 -6.57 -7.55
C THR A 157 8.85 -7.36 -8.82
N GLN A 158 8.62 -8.68 -8.80
CA GLN A 158 8.78 -9.54 -9.98
C GLN A 158 7.84 -9.16 -11.12
N PHE A 159 6.61 -8.77 -10.79
CA PHE A 159 5.64 -8.28 -11.77
C PHE A 159 6.14 -7.00 -12.45
N ARG A 160 6.62 -6.02 -11.68
CA ARG A 160 7.17 -4.77 -12.24
C ARG A 160 8.37 -5.02 -13.13
N GLU A 161 9.31 -5.85 -12.70
CA GLU A 161 10.45 -6.23 -13.53
C GLU A 161 10.05 -6.91 -14.84
N ALA A 162 9.01 -7.73 -14.80
CA ALA A 162 8.50 -8.40 -16.00
C ALA A 162 7.82 -7.41 -16.96
N GLU A 163 7.08 -6.43 -16.44
CA GLU A 163 6.49 -5.36 -17.25
C GLU A 163 7.57 -4.47 -17.90
N ASP A 164 8.56 -4.02 -17.12
CA ASP A 164 9.67 -3.20 -17.61
C ASP A 164 10.48 -3.91 -18.71
N ARG A 165 10.64 -5.23 -18.61
CA ARG A 165 11.30 -6.02 -19.68
C ARG A 165 10.43 -6.08 -20.92
N ALA A 166 9.14 -6.34 -20.78
CA ALA A 166 8.21 -6.42 -21.91
C ALA A 166 8.09 -5.08 -22.66
N GLU A 167 8.15 -3.96 -21.92
CA GLU A 167 8.16 -2.62 -22.53
C GLU A 167 9.45 -2.33 -23.30
N LYS A 168 10.61 -2.67 -22.72
CA LYS A 168 11.91 -2.54 -23.37
C LYS A 168 12.04 -3.42 -24.62
N GLU A 169 11.44 -4.60 -24.63
CA GLU A 169 11.40 -5.49 -25.80
C GLU A 169 10.52 -4.89 -26.90
N LYS A 170 9.34 -4.38 -26.59
CA LYS A 170 8.47 -3.68 -27.54
C LYS A 170 9.14 -2.46 -28.16
N GLU A 171 9.87 -1.68 -27.36
CA GLU A 171 10.64 -0.53 -27.88
C GLU A 171 11.77 -0.94 -28.83
N LYS A 172 12.42 -2.07 -28.56
CA LYS A 172 13.45 -2.62 -29.46
C LYS A 172 12.85 -3.12 -30.78
N GLU A 173 11.71 -3.79 -30.74
CA GLU A 173 11.02 -4.28 -31.95
C GLU A 173 10.54 -3.11 -32.82
N VAL A 174 10.00 -2.04 -32.21
CA VAL A 174 9.59 -0.82 -32.92
C VAL A 174 10.80 -0.11 -33.57
N LYS A 175 11.96 -0.08 -32.90
CA LYS A 175 13.19 0.50 -33.44
C LYS A 175 13.79 -0.33 -34.59
N THR A 176 13.62 -1.67 -34.56
CA THR A 176 14.14 -2.55 -35.61
C THR A 176 13.25 -2.50 -36.87
N THR A 177 11.95 -2.32 -36.71
CA THR A 177 11.00 -2.20 -37.83
C THR A 177 11.14 -0.84 -38.57
N SER A 178 11.60 0.20 -37.86
CA SER A 178 11.81 1.53 -38.46
C SER A 178 13.13 1.68 -39.27
N GLN A 179 14.04 0.73 -39.16
CA GLN A 179 15.30 0.73 -39.94
C GLN A 179 15.24 -0.04 -41.27
N ALA A 180 14.14 -0.79 -41.52
CA ALA A 180 14.04 -1.64 -42.72
C ALA A 180 13.30 -0.99 -43.92
N THR A 181 12.86 0.26 -43.82
CA THR A 181 12.14 0.91 -44.91
C THR A 181 12.69 2.34 -45.21
N VAL A 182 13.85 2.40 -45.82
CA VAL A 182 14.30 3.59 -46.51
C VAL A 182 14.71 3.23 -47.94
N SER A 183 13.74 3.09 -48.84
CA SER A 183 13.92 3.43 -50.25
C SER A 183 12.56 3.51 -50.95
N ALA A 184 12.30 4.69 -51.49
CA ALA A 184 11.30 5.10 -52.47
C ALA A 184 10.22 6.09 -51.97
N ALA A 185 10.37 7.33 -52.33
CA ALA A 185 9.36 8.40 -52.31
C ALA A 185 8.61 8.45 -53.67
N PRO A 186 7.57 9.30 -53.88
CA PRO A 186 6.61 9.92 -52.95
C PRO A 186 5.14 9.81 -53.41
N ALA A 187 4.16 9.91 -52.54
CA ALA A 187 2.86 10.54 -52.83
C ALA A 187 2.04 10.83 -51.55
N LYS A 188 1.40 11.98 -51.56
CA LYS A 188 0.63 12.64 -50.50
C LYS A 188 -0.59 11.89 -50.02
N ALA A 189 -0.80 11.76 -48.72
CA ALA A 189 -2.14 11.69 -48.09
C ALA A 189 -2.06 12.06 -46.60
N LYS A 190 -3.12 12.70 -46.11
CA LYS A 190 -3.33 13.43 -44.85
C LYS A 190 -3.36 12.57 -43.57
N PRO A 191 -3.34 13.20 -42.37
CA PRO A 191 -2.80 12.60 -41.17
C PRO A 191 -3.82 11.72 -40.42
N ASN A 192 -3.38 10.53 -40.07
CA ASN A 192 -4.02 9.72 -39.00
C ASN A 192 -3.35 10.02 -37.68
N PHE A 193 -4.16 10.34 -36.71
CA PHE A 193 -3.83 10.60 -35.32
C PHE A 193 -3.28 9.31 -34.70
N SER A 194 -1.97 9.17 -34.62
CA SER A 194 -1.30 8.18 -33.79
C SER A 194 -0.69 8.93 -32.62
N GLU A 195 -1.03 8.50 -31.40
CA GLU A 195 -0.47 8.99 -30.15
C GLU A 195 1.07 8.94 -30.23
N GLN A 196 1.66 10.09 -30.51
CA GLN A 196 3.09 10.27 -30.34
C GLN A 196 3.35 10.43 -28.84
N LYS A 197 4.17 9.56 -28.26
CA LYS A 197 4.79 9.78 -26.95
C LYS A 197 5.28 11.22 -26.88
N ARG A 198 4.70 12.00 -25.98
CA ARG A 198 4.96 13.42 -25.82
C ARG A 198 6.35 13.58 -25.23
N ARG A 199 7.31 14.02 -26.01
CA ARG A 199 8.64 14.38 -25.49
C ARG A 199 8.53 15.72 -24.80
N LEU A 200 9.23 15.87 -23.66
CA LEU A 200 9.37 17.14 -22.97
C LEU A 200 9.77 18.25 -23.95
N SER A 201 9.01 19.34 -23.94
CA SER A 201 9.42 20.56 -24.65
C SER A 201 10.67 21.13 -23.96
N TYR A 202 11.39 21.99 -24.65
CA TYR A 202 12.58 22.65 -24.09
C TYR A 202 12.28 23.39 -22.78
N LYS A 203 11.10 24.00 -22.65
CA LYS A 203 10.65 24.66 -21.41
C LYS A 203 10.39 23.67 -20.28
N GLU A 204 9.72 22.57 -20.56
CA GLU A 204 9.43 21.50 -19.58
C GLU A 204 10.71 20.80 -19.09
N ARG A 205 11.71 20.66 -19.96
CA ARG A 205 13.01 20.12 -19.58
C ARG A 205 13.79 21.06 -18.65
N MET A 206 13.77 22.36 -18.93
CA MET A 206 14.37 23.35 -18.03
C MET A 206 13.64 23.45 -16.68
N GLU A 207 12.30 23.27 -16.69
CA GLU A 207 11.49 23.21 -15.49
C GLU A 207 11.83 21.95 -14.67
N TYR A 208 11.99 20.81 -15.31
CA TYR A 208 12.36 19.53 -14.69
C TYR A 208 13.72 19.62 -13.97
N GLU A 209 14.77 20.11 -14.65
CA GLU A 209 16.10 20.29 -14.08
C GLU A 209 16.13 21.34 -12.94
N ARG A 210 15.23 22.32 -12.97
CA ARG A 210 15.08 23.32 -11.92
C ARG A 210 14.37 22.72 -10.69
N LEU A 211 13.29 21.98 -10.91
CA LEU A 211 12.55 21.32 -9.83
C LEU A 211 13.42 20.33 -9.08
N GLU A 212 14.26 19.56 -9.77
CA GLU A 212 15.19 18.62 -9.15
C GLU A 212 16.15 19.35 -8.16
N LYS A 213 16.72 20.46 -8.56
CA LYS A 213 17.58 21.28 -7.68
C LYS A 213 16.83 21.94 -6.53
N ASP A 214 15.60 22.39 -6.79
CA ASP A 214 14.77 23.02 -5.77
C ASP A 214 14.33 21.99 -4.71
N ILE A 215 14.00 20.76 -5.11
CA ILE A 215 13.65 19.66 -4.20
C ILE A 215 14.85 19.31 -3.33
N GLU A 216 16.03 19.13 -3.92
CA GLU A 216 17.26 18.82 -3.19
C GLU A 216 17.61 19.91 -2.13
N ALA A 217 17.41 21.18 -2.50
CA ALA A 217 17.63 22.30 -1.60
C ALA A 217 16.63 22.33 -0.44
N LEU A 218 15.34 22.07 -0.71
CA LEU A 218 14.30 22.03 0.31
C LEU A 218 14.45 20.83 1.26
N GLU A 219 14.85 19.67 0.73
CA GLU A 219 15.18 18.50 1.56
C GLU A 219 16.36 18.76 2.49
N ALA A 220 17.40 19.42 1.99
CA ALA A 220 18.54 19.82 2.80
C ALA A 220 18.14 20.82 3.91
N GLU A 221 17.29 21.83 3.59
CA GLU A 221 16.76 22.78 4.57
C GLU A 221 15.91 22.07 5.63
N LYS A 222 15.02 21.15 5.22
CA LYS A 222 14.21 20.34 6.13
C LYS A 222 15.06 19.55 7.10
N LYS A 223 16.07 18.85 6.60
CA LYS A 223 17.00 18.07 7.40
C LYS A 223 17.75 18.93 8.41
N GLN A 224 18.22 20.10 8.00
CA GLN A 224 18.91 21.04 8.92
C GLN A 224 17.98 21.53 10.04
N ILE A 225 16.73 21.84 9.74
CA ILE A 225 15.73 22.24 10.73
C ILE A 225 15.43 21.09 11.70
N GLU A 226 15.26 19.88 11.22
CA GLU A 226 15.01 18.69 12.03
C GLU A 226 16.21 18.36 12.95
N GLU A 227 17.43 18.44 12.44
CA GLU A 227 18.65 18.26 13.22
C GLU A 227 18.81 19.36 14.27
N ALA A 228 18.54 20.62 13.93
CA ALA A 228 18.60 21.73 14.85
C ALA A 228 17.56 21.60 15.97
N LEU A 229 16.29 21.23 15.65
CA LEU A 229 15.25 20.99 16.64
C LEU A 229 15.57 19.82 17.57
N SER A 230 16.26 18.79 17.06
CA SER A 230 16.66 17.63 17.87
C SER A 230 17.86 17.88 18.79
N SER A 231 18.69 18.86 18.48
CA SER A 231 19.92 19.19 19.25
C SER A 231 19.66 19.73 20.65
N GLY A 232 18.47 20.27 20.92
CA GLY A 232 18.06 20.80 22.22
C GLY A 232 18.81 22.07 22.69
N THR A 233 19.60 22.70 21.81
CA THR A 233 20.45 23.87 22.14
C THR A 233 19.86 25.21 21.68
N LEU A 234 18.67 25.18 21.05
CA LEU A 234 18.05 26.36 20.43
C LEU A 234 17.32 27.25 21.44
N SER A 235 17.26 28.55 21.13
CA SER A 235 16.43 29.49 21.89
C SER A 235 14.92 29.23 21.61
N VAL A 236 14.05 29.63 22.54
CA VAL A 236 12.58 29.50 22.39
C VAL A 236 12.07 30.22 21.14
N ALA A 237 12.69 31.35 20.79
CA ALA A 237 12.34 32.13 19.59
C ALA A 237 12.69 31.35 18.29
N ASP A 238 13.86 30.69 18.25
CA ASP A 238 14.31 29.92 17.10
C ASP A 238 13.46 28.65 16.93
N ILE A 239 13.13 27.95 18.03
CA ILE A 239 12.22 26.80 18.01
C ILE A 239 10.86 27.18 17.41
N THR A 240 10.31 28.32 17.83
CA THR A 240 9.01 28.79 17.33
C THR A 240 9.05 29.12 15.82
N THR A 241 10.16 29.70 15.36
CA THR A 241 10.33 30.07 13.94
C THR A 241 10.51 28.82 13.07
N MET A 242 11.37 27.90 13.50
CA MET A 242 11.62 26.65 12.78
C MET A 242 10.39 25.72 12.75
N SER A 243 9.63 25.64 13.86
CA SER A 243 8.40 24.87 13.90
C SER A 243 7.29 25.44 13.00
N LYS A 244 7.29 26.74 12.72
CA LYS A 244 6.37 27.34 11.73
C LYS A 244 6.86 27.15 10.30
N ARG A 245 8.17 27.11 10.06
CA ARG A 245 8.75 26.91 8.73
C ARG A 245 8.60 25.48 8.25
N LEU A 246 8.69 24.48 9.14
CA LEU A 246 8.68 23.06 8.81
C LEU A 246 7.41 22.60 8.04
N PRO A 247 6.16 22.96 8.46
CA PRO A 247 4.96 22.62 7.68
C PRO A 247 4.96 23.26 6.30
N VAL A 248 5.34 24.55 6.19
CA VAL A 248 5.40 25.27 4.92
C VAL A 248 6.41 24.62 3.96
N LEU A 249 7.55 24.20 4.49
CA LEU A 249 8.59 23.48 3.75
C LEU A 249 8.10 22.12 3.25
N THR A 250 7.32 21.42 4.04
CA THR A 250 6.72 20.13 3.66
C THR A 250 5.71 20.33 2.55
N ASP A 251 4.84 21.33 2.64
CA ASP A 251 3.85 21.66 1.59
C ASP A 251 4.54 22.08 0.28
N GLU A 252 5.60 22.91 0.34
CA GLU A 252 6.41 23.31 -0.81
C GLU A 252 7.12 22.10 -1.47
N LEU A 253 7.60 21.15 -0.66
CA LEU A 253 8.23 19.91 -1.11
C LEU A 253 7.22 19.00 -1.82
N ASP A 254 6.04 18.83 -1.25
CA ASP A 254 4.98 17.98 -1.81
C ASP A 254 4.49 18.55 -3.15
N GLU A 255 4.27 19.87 -3.24
CA GLU A 255 3.84 20.52 -4.48
C GLU A 255 4.88 20.37 -5.62
N LYS A 256 6.17 20.63 -5.30
CA LYS A 256 7.26 20.51 -6.28
C LYS A 256 7.54 19.07 -6.68
N SER A 257 7.44 18.12 -5.74
CA SER A 257 7.60 16.69 -6.00
C SER A 257 6.51 16.14 -6.89
N LEU A 258 5.24 16.54 -6.68
CA LEU A 258 4.13 16.20 -7.57
C LEU A 258 4.38 16.70 -9.00
N ARG A 259 4.80 17.97 -9.13
CA ARG A 259 5.08 18.55 -10.43
C ARG A 259 6.28 17.92 -11.14
N TRP A 260 7.31 17.56 -10.37
CA TRP A 260 8.47 16.83 -10.88
C TRP A 260 8.07 15.43 -11.39
N LEU A 261 7.23 14.70 -10.64
CA LEU A 261 6.71 13.39 -11.06
C LEU A 261 5.91 13.46 -12.37
N GLU A 262 5.04 14.48 -12.54
CA GLU A 262 4.31 14.68 -13.79
C GLU A 262 5.25 14.87 -15.01
N LEU A 263 6.35 15.60 -14.81
CA LEU A 263 7.34 15.82 -15.86
C LEU A 263 8.23 14.59 -16.08
N ASP A 264 8.52 13.84 -15.02
CA ASP A 264 9.29 12.59 -15.09
C ASP A 264 8.54 11.48 -15.83
N GLU A 265 7.22 11.37 -15.63
CA GLU A 265 6.37 10.48 -16.42
C GLU A 265 6.42 10.81 -17.93
N VAL A 266 6.52 12.10 -18.29
CA VAL A 266 6.63 12.54 -19.68
C VAL A 266 8.06 12.36 -20.21
N ALA A 267 9.08 12.47 -19.35
CA ALA A 267 10.48 12.33 -19.70
C ALA A 267 10.90 10.88 -19.90
N ASN A 268 10.43 9.98 -19.03
CA ASN A 268 10.88 8.60 -18.89
C ASN A 268 9.76 7.58 -19.19
N GLY A 269 8.51 8.02 -19.43
CA GLY A 269 7.32 7.19 -19.73
C GLY A 269 7.05 6.98 -21.25
#